data_bae3b033d6b2503fcfef794273550059
#
_entry.id   bae3b033d6b2503fcfef794273550059
#
_cell.length_a   1.000
_cell.length_b   1.000
_cell.length_c   1.000
_cell.angle_alpha   90.00
_cell.angle_beta   90.00
_cell.angle_gamma   90.00
#
_symmetry.space_group_name_H-M   'P 1'
#
loop_
_entity.id
_entity.type
_entity.pdbx_description
1 polymer ?
#
loop_
_entity_poly.entity_id
_entity_poly.type
_entity_poly.pdbx_seq_one_letter_code
_entity_poly.pdbx_strand_id
1 'polypeptide(L)'
;MKFWIGLFFSAMIMLGCQRHSVDLIPINQFFSTPEKSNFKISPNGRFIAYIGLDNHCKNIYLIDLINKDSSKQLTYQNDINVKSFAWNNDSKISFLTEQSSQDSLRLYAVDINTEKIWPLIKPVRGRFRWIHAMATGGDSFIAGINDRDSSFFDLYRIYLDGRPRELVLQNPGNMSSWVVSNDGQVRLAVANDSVQQSVLYRSSEKEPFKEIIRCDVESSFTPLGYKDSSNAIIYALSNIDRDKLALVSYDLVNQKELGELYSHKDVDVSPGGYFAEQNKLLFVNYSTSRQNRHFFDEATKKKYDQLSKQIDGFEFQVLNTDVSGNKVIIKTYTDVNPGGIYFYDFSTQKLTKLTDNNSDLKDKELSPNEYITYTARDGIQISGYLTYPIHSNRKNLPMVVLPHDGPNGREVWGFDNEAQFLANRGYLVFQMNYRGSTGFGKKFWTAGFKEWGGKIQDDITDGVKWLIKEGVADRERVAIVGKGFGGYSALHAACFNSDLYKCAVSYSGYTNLFTYFRDIPPYFKSYVQKMYQVVGNPIREAELFKNISPVFHSDKVKIPVLLVQGGKDRFSSVTDANQFVQKLKNNNIPVQYILKEDEDRTFKRDENVFGYYNELERFLAKYLID
;
A
#
# COMPACT_ATOMS: atom_id res chain seq x y z
N MET A 1 -25.13 -50.81 -71.98
CA MET A 1 -25.16 -50.76 -70.53
C MET A 1 -23.81 -50.19 -70.07
N LYS A 2 -23.82 -48.90 -69.64
CA LYS A 2 -22.61 -48.27 -69.11
C LYS A 2 -22.91 -47.92 -67.64
N PHE A 3 -22.19 -48.49 -66.70
CA PHE A 3 -22.23 -48.17 -65.27
C PHE A 3 -21.38 -46.96 -65.00
N TRP A 4 -22.00 -45.96 -64.36
CA TRP A 4 -21.33 -44.78 -63.75
C TRP A 4 -21.18 -45.03 -62.25
N ILE A 5 -19.90 -45.11 -61.79
CA ILE A 5 -19.57 -45.13 -60.36
C ILE A 5 -19.29 -43.70 -59.94
N GLY A 6 -20.18 -43.13 -59.15
CA GLY A 6 -20.01 -41.81 -58.51
C GLY A 6 -19.15 -41.91 -57.26
N LEU A 7 -17.97 -41.25 -57.26
CA LEU A 7 -17.13 -41.05 -56.07
C LEU A 7 -17.72 -39.88 -55.26
N PHE A 8 -18.21 -40.19 -54.04
CA PHE A 8 -18.50 -39.19 -53.02
C PHE A 8 -17.20 -38.81 -52.31
N PHE A 9 -16.68 -37.61 -52.56
CA PHE A 9 -15.61 -37.01 -51.78
C PHE A 9 -16.26 -36.36 -50.54
N SER A 10 -16.11 -36.99 -49.37
CA SER A 10 -16.51 -36.42 -48.07
C SER A 10 -15.43 -35.40 -47.64
N ALA A 11 -15.68 -34.12 -47.86
CA ALA A 11 -14.83 -33.04 -47.33
C ALA A 11 -15.00 -32.94 -45.81
N MET A 12 -14.10 -33.51 -45.07
CA MET A 12 -13.98 -33.34 -43.63
C MET A 12 -13.46 -31.93 -43.36
N ILE A 13 -14.38 -30.98 -43.02
CA ILE A 13 -14.01 -29.64 -42.56
C ILE A 13 -13.37 -29.83 -41.19
N MET A 14 -12.05 -29.84 -41.13
CA MET A 14 -11.34 -29.62 -39.88
C MET A 14 -11.58 -28.17 -39.41
N LEU A 15 -12.54 -27.98 -38.51
CA LEU A 15 -12.63 -26.81 -37.70
C LEU A 15 -11.42 -26.80 -36.76
N GLY A 16 -10.33 -26.25 -37.26
CA GLY A 16 -9.20 -25.89 -36.40
C GLY A 16 -9.68 -24.84 -35.40
N CYS A 17 -9.77 -25.23 -34.13
CA CYS A 17 -9.80 -24.26 -33.05
C CYS A 17 -8.55 -23.38 -33.19
N GLN A 18 -8.68 -22.22 -33.80
CA GLN A 18 -7.66 -21.17 -33.65
C GLN A 18 -7.61 -20.83 -32.16
N ARG A 19 -6.65 -21.39 -31.44
CA ARG A 19 -6.23 -20.80 -30.16
C ARG A 19 -5.74 -19.41 -30.51
N HIS A 20 -6.52 -18.39 -30.21
CA HIS A 20 -5.98 -17.04 -30.17
C HIS A 20 -4.81 -17.06 -29.19
N SER A 21 -3.60 -17.02 -29.71
CA SER A 21 -2.41 -16.83 -28.88
C SER A 21 -2.51 -15.41 -28.29
N VAL A 22 -2.63 -15.32 -27.00
CA VAL A 22 -2.54 -14.02 -26.29
C VAL A 22 -1.11 -13.52 -26.48
N ASP A 23 -0.96 -12.29 -26.97
CA ASP A 23 0.36 -11.68 -27.06
C ASP A 23 0.94 -11.48 -25.66
N LEU A 24 2.10 -12.09 -25.42
CA LEU A 24 2.81 -11.91 -24.15
C LEU A 24 3.35 -10.48 -24.05
N ILE A 25 2.81 -9.73 -23.10
CA ILE A 25 3.28 -8.38 -22.83
C ILE A 25 4.65 -8.45 -22.13
N PRO A 26 5.68 -7.73 -22.60
CA PRO A 26 7.01 -7.72 -21.98
C PRO A 26 6.98 -7.30 -20.51
N ILE A 27 7.81 -7.93 -19.68
CA ILE A 27 7.87 -7.70 -18.22
C ILE A 27 8.11 -6.23 -17.88
N ASN A 28 9.01 -5.56 -18.59
CA ASN A 28 9.30 -4.15 -18.38
C ASN A 28 8.07 -3.25 -18.59
N GLN A 29 7.13 -3.63 -19.45
CA GLN A 29 5.89 -2.87 -19.62
C GLN A 29 4.96 -2.94 -18.40
N PHE A 30 5.01 -4.00 -17.60
CA PHE A 30 4.27 -4.07 -16.34
C PHE A 30 4.93 -3.32 -15.18
N PHE A 31 6.27 -3.36 -15.12
CA PHE A 31 7.01 -3.03 -13.88
C PHE A 31 8.00 -1.87 -14.00
N SER A 32 8.04 -1.14 -15.12
CA SER A 32 8.89 0.03 -15.25
C SER A 32 8.50 1.15 -14.29
N THR A 33 9.52 1.86 -13.79
CA THR A 33 9.31 3.03 -12.92
C THR A 33 8.71 4.18 -13.73
N PRO A 34 7.61 4.84 -13.27
CA PRO A 34 7.04 5.99 -13.95
C PRO A 34 8.04 7.15 -14.07
N GLU A 35 8.13 7.75 -15.24
CA GLU A 35 9.00 8.92 -15.50
C GLU A 35 8.58 10.16 -14.69
N LYS A 36 7.28 10.31 -14.41
CA LYS A 36 6.71 11.42 -13.66
C LYS A 36 5.88 10.92 -12.49
N SER A 37 6.09 11.52 -11.32
CA SER A 37 5.42 11.08 -10.09
C SER A 37 5.20 12.22 -9.10
N ASN A 38 4.47 11.96 -8.03
CA ASN A 38 4.30 12.86 -6.90
C ASN A 38 3.79 14.25 -7.28
N PHE A 39 2.77 14.32 -8.12
CA PHE A 39 2.16 15.58 -8.53
C PHE A 39 1.46 16.27 -7.36
N LYS A 40 1.73 17.56 -7.16
CA LYS A 40 1.11 18.40 -6.13
C LYS A 40 0.81 19.80 -6.65
N ILE A 41 -0.41 20.26 -6.41
CA ILE A 41 -0.86 21.60 -6.75
C ILE A 41 -0.40 22.60 -5.67
N SER A 42 -0.05 23.82 -6.09
CA SER A 42 0.27 24.92 -5.16
C SER A 42 -0.96 25.35 -4.35
N PRO A 43 -0.82 25.93 -3.15
CA PRO A 43 -1.94 26.35 -2.32
C PRO A 43 -2.95 27.26 -3.05
N ASN A 44 -2.48 28.22 -3.87
CA ASN A 44 -3.32 29.12 -4.68
C ASN A 44 -3.87 28.46 -5.97
N GLY A 45 -3.52 27.21 -6.24
CA GLY A 45 -3.97 26.49 -7.42
C GLY A 45 -3.41 26.99 -8.76
N ARG A 46 -2.32 27.77 -8.77
CA ARG A 46 -1.72 28.29 -10.00
C ARG A 46 -0.71 27.32 -10.60
N PHE A 47 0.06 26.63 -9.77
CA PHE A 47 1.16 25.77 -10.21
C PHE A 47 0.92 24.30 -9.85
N ILE A 48 1.47 23.40 -10.65
CA ILE A 48 1.62 21.99 -10.31
C ILE A 48 3.12 21.67 -10.29
N ALA A 49 3.59 21.15 -9.15
CA ALA A 49 4.93 20.59 -9.05
C ALA A 49 4.88 19.06 -9.13
N TYR A 50 5.90 18.44 -9.71
CA TYR A 50 6.02 16.99 -9.78
C TYR A 50 7.49 16.56 -9.77
N ILE A 51 7.75 15.29 -9.47
CA ILE A 51 9.08 14.68 -9.62
C ILE A 51 9.15 14.05 -11.01
N GLY A 52 10.13 14.48 -11.79
CA GLY A 52 10.48 13.93 -13.09
C GLY A 52 11.90 13.40 -13.12
N LEU A 53 12.17 12.45 -14.04
CA LEU A 53 13.48 11.88 -14.25
C LEU A 53 14.24 12.69 -15.30
N ASP A 54 15.47 13.11 -15.00
CA ASP A 54 16.41 13.74 -15.91
C ASP A 54 17.80 13.14 -15.72
N ASN A 55 18.42 12.67 -16.80
CA ASN A 55 19.76 12.07 -16.78
C ASN A 55 19.99 11.06 -15.63
N HIS A 56 19.00 10.18 -15.37
CA HIS A 56 18.98 9.19 -14.29
C HIS A 56 18.79 9.75 -12.87
N CYS A 57 18.60 11.07 -12.70
CA CYS A 57 18.30 11.68 -11.42
C CYS A 57 16.89 12.26 -11.37
N LYS A 58 16.23 12.09 -10.22
CA LYS A 58 14.90 12.63 -9.95
C LYS A 58 15.01 14.09 -9.50
N ASN A 59 14.30 14.96 -10.21
CA ASN A 59 14.26 16.40 -9.98
C ASN A 59 12.83 16.93 -9.86
N ILE A 60 12.66 18.13 -9.31
CA ILE A 60 11.35 18.81 -9.23
C ILE A 60 11.14 19.64 -10.49
N TYR A 61 9.96 19.48 -11.07
CA TYR A 61 9.46 20.25 -12.21
C TYR A 61 8.22 21.03 -11.85
N LEU A 62 7.98 22.14 -12.52
CA LEU A 62 6.86 23.05 -12.31
C LEU A 62 6.09 23.26 -13.62
N ILE A 63 4.76 23.21 -13.54
CA ILE A 63 3.83 23.57 -14.61
C ILE A 63 3.07 24.81 -14.16
N ASP A 64 3.07 25.91 -14.94
CA ASP A 64 2.21 27.07 -14.75
C ASP A 64 0.87 26.85 -15.48
N LEU A 65 -0.23 26.76 -14.71
CA LEU A 65 -1.56 26.47 -15.25
C LEU A 65 -2.17 27.67 -16.02
N ILE A 66 -1.63 28.87 -15.85
CA ILE A 66 -2.08 30.08 -16.56
C ILE A 66 -1.35 30.20 -17.88
N ASN A 67 -0.02 30.15 -17.86
CA ASN A 67 0.79 30.42 -19.05
C ASN A 67 0.93 29.20 -19.97
N LYS A 68 0.54 28.00 -19.51
CA LYS A 68 0.55 26.72 -20.26
C LYS A 68 1.86 26.39 -20.99
N ASP A 69 2.96 27.00 -20.59
CA ASP A 69 4.27 26.73 -21.13
C ASP A 69 4.77 25.34 -20.70
N SER A 70 5.79 24.86 -21.40
CA SER A 70 6.47 23.60 -21.09
C SER A 70 6.84 23.54 -19.61
N SER A 71 6.85 22.34 -19.03
CA SER A 71 7.27 22.16 -17.64
C SER A 71 8.69 22.68 -17.43
N LYS A 72 8.89 23.49 -16.38
CA LYS A 72 10.18 24.08 -16.01
C LYS A 72 10.84 23.24 -14.93
N GLN A 73 12.11 22.90 -15.08
CA GLN A 73 12.90 22.26 -14.04
C GLN A 73 13.26 23.27 -12.94
N LEU A 74 13.06 22.89 -11.67
CA LEU A 74 13.36 23.74 -10.50
C LEU A 74 14.60 23.29 -9.72
N THR A 75 14.97 22.00 -9.82
CA THR A 75 16.14 21.45 -9.12
C THR A 75 17.03 20.73 -10.12
N TYR A 76 18.34 20.78 -9.91
CA TYR A 76 19.35 20.25 -10.85
C TYR A 76 20.28 19.28 -10.11
N GLN A 77 19.68 18.20 -9.55
CA GLN A 77 20.44 17.15 -8.89
C GLN A 77 21.01 16.19 -9.94
N ASN A 78 22.31 15.89 -9.87
CA ASN A 78 22.98 15.01 -10.83
C ASN A 78 23.37 13.65 -10.24
N ASP A 79 23.60 13.59 -8.90
CA ASP A 79 24.10 12.39 -8.23
C ASP A 79 23.16 11.88 -7.15
N ILE A 80 22.17 12.68 -6.74
CA ILE A 80 21.29 12.41 -5.61
C ILE A 80 19.85 12.72 -5.99
N ASN A 81 18.97 11.72 -5.91
CA ASN A 81 17.56 11.89 -6.23
C ASN A 81 16.83 12.82 -5.25
N VAL A 82 15.90 13.62 -5.74
CA VAL A 82 14.82 14.17 -4.91
C VAL A 82 13.91 13.03 -4.51
N LYS A 83 13.77 12.80 -3.20
CA LYS A 83 12.97 11.73 -2.63
C LYS A 83 11.49 12.11 -2.48
N SER A 84 11.24 13.32 -1.98
CA SER A 84 9.91 13.85 -1.75
C SER A 84 9.95 15.37 -1.59
N PHE A 85 8.82 16.03 -1.81
CA PHE A 85 8.68 17.45 -1.61
C PHE A 85 7.31 17.82 -1.05
N ALA A 86 7.17 19.05 -0.54
CA ALA A 86 5.90 19.64 -0.14
C ALA A 86 5.87 21.14 -0.47
N TRP A 87 4.70 21.63 -0.87
CA TRP A 87 4.43 23.07 -0.88
C TRP A 87 4.33 23.58 0.57
N ASN A 88 5.00 24.70 0.85
CA ASN A 88 4.90 25.35 2.15
C ASN A 88 4.04 26.64 2.07
N ASN A 89 4.07 27.30 0.93
CA ASN A 89 3.21 28.42 0.55
C ASN A 89 3.15 28.54 -0.98
N ASP A 90 2.59 29.63 -1.51
CA ASP A 90 2.40 29.84 -2.94
C ASP A 90 3.70 29.95 -3.77
N SER A 91 4.83 30.19 -3.12
CA SER A 91 6.12 30.42 -3.79
C SER A 91 7.26 29.51 -3.33
N LYS A 92 7.07 28.74 -2.24
CA LYS A 92 8.17 27.94 -1.69
C LYS A 92 7.80 26.46 -1.57
N ILE A 93 8.73 25.64 -2.01
CA ILE A 93 8.69 24.18 -1.91
C ILE A 93 9.86 23.74 -1.04
N SER A 94 9.59 22.94 0.00
CA SER A 94 10.64 22.20 0.69
C SER A 94 10.78 20.78 0.16
N PHE A 95 12.00 20.26 0.10
CA PHE A 95 12.27 18.94 -0.45
C PHE A 95 13.40 18.19 0.26
N LEU A 96 13.26 16.87 0.23
CA LEU A 96 14.23 15.91 0.74
C LEU A 96 14.99 15.27 -0.43
N THR A 97 16.28 15.08 -0.26
CA THR A 97 17.06 14.25 -1.18
C THR A 97 17.27 12.85 -0.63
N GLU A 98 17.44 11.86 -1.51
CA GLU A 98 17.91 10.53 -1.13
C GLU A 98 19.35 10.61 -0.65
N GLN A 99 19.78 9.60 0.10
CA GLN A 99 21.14 9.57 0.65
C GLN A 99 21.95 8.47 -0.01
N SER A 100 23.16 8.83 -0.42
CA SER A 100 24.21 7.85 -0.61
C SER A 100 24.85 7.52 0.74
N SER A 101 24.98 6.25 1.06
CA SER A 101 25.87 5.59 2.04
C SER A 101 26.10 6.18 3.46
N GLN A 102 25.70 7.39 3.79
CA GLN A 102 25.92 8.03 5.10
C GLN A 102 24.63 8.58 5.71
N ASP A 103 23.58 7.83 5.89
CA ASP A 103 22.35 8.13 6.69
C ASP A 103 22.10 9.62 7.13
N SER A 104 22.57 10.63 6.37
CA SER A 104 22.37 12.03 6.71
C SER A 104 21.18 12.64 5.98
N LEU A 105 20.15 12.99 6.73
CA LEU A 105 18.98 13.72 6.27
C LEU A 105 19.36 15.10 5.76
N ARG A 106 18.97 15.44 4.53
CA ARG A 106 19.16 16.77 3.92
C ARG A 106 17.81 17.32 3.48
N LEU A 107 17.45 18.46 4.03
CA LEU A 107 16.22 19.18 3.74
C LEU A 107 16.56 20.55 3.16
N TYR A 108 15.99 20.86 2.01
CA TYR A 108 16.19 22.11 1.29
C TYR A 108 14.85 22.82 1.05
N ALA A 109 14.91 24.11 0.75
CA ALA A 109 13.83 24.84 0.13
C ALA A 109 14.26 25.37 -1.25
N VAL A 110 13.26 25.55 -2.12
CA VAL A 110 13.39 26.26 -3.39
C VAL A 110 12.29 27.31 -3.50
N ASP A 111 12.64 28.53 -3.91
CA ASP A 111 11.67 29.57 -4.26
C ASP A 111 11.41 29.50 -5.76
N ILE A 112 10.14 29.32 -6.16
CA ILE A 112 9.77 29.09 -7.57
C ILE A 112 9.93 30.35 -8.45
N ASN A 113 9.96 31.55 -7.85
CA ASN A 113 10.08 32.81 -8.60
C ASN A 113 11.55 33.16 -8.88
N THR A 114 12.42 32.93 -7.89
CA THR A 114 13.88 33.27 -7.98
C THR A 114 14.74 32.06 -8.32
N GLU A 115 14.20 30.83 -8.25
CA GLU A 115 14.90 29.55 -8.43
C GLU A 115 16.03 29.31 -7.43
N LYS A 116 16.13 30.16 -6.40
CA LYS A 116 17.12 30.01 -5.35
C LYS A 116 16.81 28.77 -4.50
N ILE A 117 17.87 27.97 -4.29
CA ILE A 117 17.82 26.78 -3.40
C ILE A 117 18.73 27.05 -2.19
N TRP A 118 18.23 26.69 -0.99
CA TRP A 118 19.04 26.78 0.25
C TRP A 118 18.67 25.66 1.23
N PRO A 119 19.61 25.26 2.11
CA PRO A 119 19.35 24.27 3.13
C PRO A 119 18.45 24.86 4.23
N LEU A 120 17.46 24.05 4.70
CA LEU A 120 16.59 24.42 5.82
C LEU A 120 17.13 23.94 7.17
N ILE A 121 17.92 22.86 7.16
CA ILE A 121 18.56 22.32 8.36
C ILE A 121 19.99 21.89 8.03
N LYS A 122 20.86 21.88 9.04
CA LYS A 122 22.15 21.20 8.91
C LYS A 122 21.92 19.71 8.71
N PRO A 123 22.76 19.02 7.90
CA PRO A 123 22.66 17.58 7.75
C PRO A 123 22.74 16.87 9.11
N VAL A 124 21.78 15.97 9.36
CA VAL A 124 21.69 15.20 10.60
C VAL A 124 21.51 13.71 10.28
N ARG A 125 21.97 12.83 11.15
CA ARG A 125 21.59 11.42 11.06
C ARG A 125 20.16 11.27 11.52
N GLY A 126 19.35 10.54 10.78
CA GLY A 126 17.96 10.31 11.15
C GLY A 126 17.02 10.23 9.97
N ARG A 127 15.75 10.08 10.29
CA ARG A 127 14.63 10.06 9.34
C ARG A 127 13.78 11.31 9.51
N PHE A 128 13.06 11.64 8.45
CA PHE A 128 12.16 12.78 8.40
C PHE A 128 10.72 12.31 8.18
N ARG A 129 9.77 13.03 8.80
CA ARG A 129 8.34 12.83 8.62
C ARG A 129 7.67 14.21 8.46
N TRP A 130 6.94 14.40 7.36
CA TRP A 130 6.04 15.53 7.22
C TRP A 130 4.88 15.39 8.23
N ILE A 131 4.67 16.40 9.08
CA ILE A 131 3.54 16.45 10.03
C ILE A 131 2.50 17.44 9.53
N HIS A 132 2.92 18.70 9.30
CA HIS A 132 2.10 19.73 8.69
C HIS A 132 2.99 20.57 7.78
N ALA A 133 2.88 20.35 6.48
CA ALA A 133 3.82 20.92 5.52
C ALA A 133 3.51 22.39 5.17
N MET A 134 2.24 22.81 5.26
CA MET A 134 1.86 24.20 5.03
C MET A 134 2.48 25.11 6.09
N ALA A 135 3.02 26.25 5.64
CA ALA A 135 3.64 27.20 6.54
C ALA A 135 2.57 28.01 7.28
N THR A 136 2.54 27.85 8.59
CA THR A 136 1.71 28.68 9.47
C THR A 136 2.37 30.04 9.64
N GLY A 137 1.60 31.12 9.48
CA GLY A 137 2.14 32.48 9.49
C GLY A 137 3.05 32.80 8.29
N GLY A 138 3.15 31.88 7.30
CA GLY A 138 3.88 32.05 6.05
C GLY A 138 5.39 31.76 6.11
N ASP A 139 5.97 31.42 7.27
CA ASP A 139 7.42 31.32 7.45
C ASP A 139 7.94 29.99 8.02
N SER A 140 7.09 29.12 8.55
CA SER A 140 7.52 27.87 9.20
C SER A 140 6.50 26.74 9.07
N PHE A 141 6.95 25.51 9.20
CA PHE A 141 6.11 24.29 9.19
C PHE A 141 6.56 23.28 10.25
N ILE A 142 5.71 22.27 10.52
CA ILE A 142 6.01 21.25 11.55
C ILE A 142 6.48 19.94 10.88
N ALA A 143 7.60 19.42 11.38
CA ALA A 143 8.19 18.16 10.94
C ALA A 143 8.62 17.29 12.10
N GLY A 144 8.61 15.98 11.90
CA GLY A 144 9.20 14.99 12.80
C GLY A 144 10.59 14.59 12.36
N ILE A 145 11.57 14.60 13.27
CA ILE A 145 12.95 14.15 13.00
C ILE A 145 13.38 13.26 14.17
N ASN A 146 14.01 12.09 13.87
CA ASN A 146 14.45 11.13 14.89
C ASN A 146 15.98 11.10 15.06
N ASP A 147 16.62 12.27 15.03
CA ASP A 147 18.07 12.42 15.15
C ASP A 147 18.60 12.31 16.58
N ARG A 148 17.75 12.57 17.59
CA ARG A 148 18.10 12.37 19.01
C ARG A 148 18.10 10.88 19.37
N ASP A 149 17.09 10.14 18.91
CA ASP A 149 16.92 8.72 19.13
C ASP A 149 16.23 8.10 17.90
N SER A 150 16.86 7.08 17.31
CA SER A 150 16.34 6.42 16.11
C SER A 150 14.99 5.73 16.30
N SER A 151 14.53 5.56 17.55
CA SER A 151 13.28 4.89 17.90
C SER A 151 12.05 5.79 17.81
N PHE A 152 12.19 7.11 17.98
CA PHE A 152 11.04 8.02 17.96
C PHE A 152 11.35 9.37 17.35
N PHE A 153 10.31 10.01 16.83
CA PHE A 153 10.38 11.33 16.22
C PHE A 153 10.10 12.40 17.26
N ASP A 154 11.00 13.36 17.41
CA ASP A 154 10.72 14.64 18.04
C ASP A 154 10.12 15.59 17.02
N LEU A 155 9.29 16.54 17.46
CA LEU A 155 8.69 17.54 16.58
C LEU A 155 9.48 18.84 16.60
N TYR A 156 9.75 19.33 15.41
CA TYR A 156 10.45 20.60 15.20
C TYR A 156 9.63 21.54 14.33
N ARG A 157 9.67 22.81 14.65
CA ARG A 157 9.31 23.90 13.77
C ARG A 157 10.50 24.20 12.87
N ILE A 158 10.30 24.08 11.57
CA ILE A 158 11.31 24.33 10.54
C ILE A 158 10.97 25.64 9.86
N TYR A 159 11.95 26.54 9.84
CA TYR A 159 11.78 27.88 9.27
C TYR A 159 12.22 27.93 7.83
N LEU A 160 11.43 28.58 6.97
CA LEU A 160 11.67 28.65 5.53
C LEU A 160 12.83 29.57 5.13
N ASP A 161 13.33 30.40 6.04
CA ASP A 161 14.52 31.24 5.85
C ASP A 161 15.85 30.52 6.18
N GLY A 162 15.77 29.28 6.68
CA GLY A 162 16.93 28.47 7.03
C GLY A 162 17.57 28.79 8.39
N ARG A 163 16.92 29.64 9.22
CA ARG A 163 17.35 29.82 10.61
C ARG A 163 17.22 28.51 11.40
N PRO A 164 17.89 28.36 12.56
CA PRO A 164 17.86 27.13 13.34
C PRO A 164 16.43 26.67 13.66
N ARG A 165 16.19 25.36 13.51
CA ARG A 165 14.93 24.74 13.88
C ARG A 165 14.66 24.87 15.39
N GLU A 166 13.40 24.96 15.76
CA GLU A 166 12.92 25.03 17.14
C GLU A 166 12.30 23.69 17.56
N LEU A 167 12.63 23.19 18.75
CA LEU A 167 12.00 22.00 19.32
C LEU A 167 10.61 22.35 19.83
N VAL A 168 9.56 21.80 19.20
CA VAL A 168 8.15 21.97 19.61
C VAL A 168 7.73 20.92 20.64
N LEU A 169 8.22 19.69 20.45
CA LEU A 169 7.90 18.57 21.31
C LEU A 169 9.02 17.52 21.32
N GLN A 170 9.58 17.29 22.48
CA GLN A 170 10.39 16.11 22.71
C GLN A 170 9.48 14.92 22.97
N ASN A 171 9.55 13.91 22.11
CA ASN A 171 8.75 12.69 22.26
C ASN A 171 9.23 11.90 23.50
N PRO A 172 8.36 11.57 24.47
CA PRO A 172 8.74 10.75 25.62
C PRO A 172 9.04 9.27 25.26
N GLY A 173 8.81 8.87 24.00
CA GLY A 173 9.11 7.55 23.49
C GLY A 173 7.91 6.73 23.04
N ASN A 174 6.71 7.22 23.24
CA ASN A 174 5.48 6.49 22.94
C ASN A 174 4.52 7.22 21.97
N MET A 175 4.77 8.47 21.62
CA MET A 175 3.90 9.20 20.67
C MET A 175 4.21 8.78 19.23
N SER A 176 3.16 8.41 18.49
CA SER A 176 3.26 7.87 17.12
C SER A 176 2.71 8.80 16.04
N SER A 177 1.74 9.66 16.36
CA SER A 177 1.18 10.64 15.42
C SER A 177 0.67 11.88 16.13
N TRP A 178 0.48 12.96 15.36
CA TRP A 178 0.07 14.28 15.86
C TRP A 178 -0.88 14.95 14.87
N VAL A 179 -1.78 15.77 15.39
CA VAL A 179 -2.65 16.65 14.59
C VAL A 179 -2.34 18.10 14.93
N VAL A 180 -1.97 18.86 13.90
CA VAL A 180 -1.68 20.29 14.00
C VAL A 180 -2.94 21.06 13.66
N SER A 181 -3.27 22.05 14.47
CA SER A 181 -4.40 22.96 14.21
C SER A 181 -4.02 24.05 13.21
N ASN A 182 -5.01 24.77 12.65
CA ASN A 182 -4.78 25.79 11.62
C ASN A 182 -3.92 26.97 12.09
N ASP A 183 -3.84 27.20 13.39
CA ASP A 183 -2.90 28.17 13.98
C ASP A 183 -1.47 27.62 14.18
N GLY A 184 -1.19 26.42 13.67
CA GLY A 184 0.13 25.78 13.68
C GLY A 184 0.55 25.19 15.01
N GLN A 185 -0.37 25.03 15.97
CA GLN A 185 -0.05 24.39 17.25
C GLN A 185 -0.34 22.90 17.24
N VAL A 186 0.54 22.14 17.89
CA VAL A 186 0.40 20.70 18.09
C VAL A 186 -0.44 20.46 19.35
N ARG A 187 -1.76 20.25 19.17
CA ARG A 187 -2.69 20.07 20.32
C ARG A 187 -3.11 18.63 20.55
N LEU A 188 -3.02 17.77 19.54
CA LEU A 188 -3.40 16.37 19.64
C LEU A 188 -2.21 15.48 19.34
N ALA A 189 -2.07 14.41 20.11
CA ALA A 189 -1.13 13.32 19.85
C ALA A 189 -1.81 11.97 20.06
N VAL A 190 -1.35 10.97 19.34
CA VAL A 190 -1.67 9.56 19.60
C VAL A 190 -0.43 8.91 20.18
N ALA A 191 -0.57 8.33 21.34
CA ALA A 191 0.48 7.58 22.03
C ALA A 191 0.12 6.10 22.07
N ASN A 192 1.13 5.25 21.98
CA ASN A 192 0.99 3.80 22.17
C ASN A 192 1.79 3.42 23.43
N ASP A 193 1.09 2.95 24.43
CA ASP A 193 1.69 2.43 25.65
C ASP A 193 1.49 0.92 25.69
N SER A 194 2.54 0.18 25.39
CA SER A 194 2.54 -1.28 25.37
C SER A 194 1.46 -1.86 24.43
N VAL A 195 0.26 -2.14 24.96
CA VAL A 195 -0.86 -2.73 24.22
C VAL A 195 -2.01 -1.74 23.99
N GLN A 196 -1.96 -0.59 24.66
CA GLN A 196 -3.03 0.42 24.61
C GLN A 196 -2.66 1.58 23.71
N GLN A 197 -3.65 2.14 23.05
CA GLN A 197 -3.55 3.38 22.32
C GLN A 197 -4.25 4.48 23.14
N SER A 198 -3.57 5.59 23.35
CA SER A 198 -4.13 6.76 24.02
C SER A 198 -4.18 7.96 23.08
N VAL A 199 -5.24 8.74 23.15
CA VAL A 199 -5.32 10.06 22.54
C VAL A 199 -5.04 11.10 23.62
N LEU A 200 -4.07 11.96 23.34
CA LEU A 200 -3.61 13.00 24.23
C LEU A 200 -4.00 14.36 23.68
N TYR A 201 -4.48 15.24 24.55
CA TYR A 201 -4.89 16.60 24.19
C TYR A 201 -4.26 17.64 25.12
N ARG A 202 -3.95 18.83 24.57
CA ARG A 202 -3.58 20.04 25.30
C ARG A 202 -4.22 21.27 24.65
N SER A 203 -4.61 22.26 25.45
CA SER A 203 -5.25 23.47 24.94
C SER A 203 -4.27 24.40 24.19
N SER A 204 -2.98 24.35 24.53
CA SER A 204 -1.90 25.08 23.85
C SER A 204 -0.56 24.35 23.98
N GLU A 205 0.45 24.75 23.20
CA GLU A 205 1.81 24.18 23.29
C GLU A 205 2.51 24.44 24.63
N LYS A 206 2.01 25.38 25.43
CA LYS A 206 2.53 25.67 26.77
C LYS A 206 2.01 24.72 27.85
N GLU A 207 0.89 24.04 27.58
CA GLU A 207 0.27 23.12 28.52
C GLU A 207 0.78 21.68 28.30
N PRO A 208 0.83 20.86 29.35
CA PRO A 208 1.14 19.45 29.23
C PRO A 208 -0.01 18.70 28.55
N PHE A 209 0.32 17.62 27.83
CA PHE A 209 -0.67 16.69 27.30
C PHE A 209 -1.41 15.97 28.42
N LYS A 210 -2.72 15.83 28.27
CA LYS A 210 -3.60 15.02 29.12
C LYS A 210 -4.21 13.91 28.27
N GLU A 211 -4.28 12.70 28.82
CA GLU A 211 -5.00 11.60 28.18
C GLU A 211 -6.50 11.88 28.23
N ILE A 212 -7.16 11.75 27.08
CA ILE A 212 -8.60 11.99 26.93
C ILE A 212 -9.36 10.75 26.45
N ILE A 213 -8.65 9.81 25.79
CA ILE A 213 -9.20 8.54 25.33
C ILE A 213 -8.13 7.47 25.53
N ARG A 214 -8.57 6.29 25.97
CA ARG A 214 -7.75 5.07 26.03
C ARG A 214 -8.47 3.94 25.33
N CYS A 215 -7.81 3.34 24.35
CA CYS A 215 -8.29 2.17 23.60
C CYS A 215 -7.50 0.94 24.02
N ASP A 216 -8.16 -0.20 24.09
CA ASP A 216 -7.51 -1.51 24.20
C ASP A 216 -6.86 -1.93 22.86
N VAL A 217 -6.31 -3.16 22.82
CA VAL A 217 -5.65 -3.67 21.61
C VAL A 217 -6.60 -3.80 20.43
N GLU A 218 -7.87 -4.06 20.68
CA GLU A 218 -8.91 -4.33 19.66
C GLU A 218 -9.59 -3.07 19.15
N SER A 219 -9.57 -2.01 19.95
CA SER A 219 -10.22 -0.75 19.64
C SER A 219 -9.24 0.28 19.09
N SER A 220 -9.74 1.21 18.31
CA SER A 220 -8.95 2.33 17.78
C SER A 220 -9.75 3.62 17.76
N PHE A 221 -9.03 4.71 17.94
CA PHE A 221 -9.53 6.07 17.76
C PHE A 221 -8.47 6.87 17.00
N THR A 222 -8.80 7.30 15.79
CA THR A 222 -7.87 8.03 14.92
C THR A 222 -8.40 9.42 14.63
N PRO A 223 -7.84 10.47 15.26
CA PRO A 223 -8.18 11.86 14.93
C PRO A 223 -7.85 12.16 13.47
N LEU A 224 -8.78 12.77 12.72
CA LEU A 224 -8.61 13.18 11.33
C LEU A 224 -8.27 14.66 11.19
N GLY A 225 -8.88 15.50 12.00
CA GLY A 225 -8.69 16.94 11.96
C GLY A 225 -9.79 17.68 12.73
N TYR A 226 -9.64 18.98 12.83
CA TYR A 226 -10.58 19.85 13.55
C TYR A 226 -11.84 20.11 12.73
N LYS A 227 -12.98 20.27 13.41
CA LYS A 227 -14.27 20.54 12.76
C LYS A 227 -14.52 22.03 12.56
N ASP A 228 -13.93 22.86 13.40
CA ASP A 228 -14.11 24.30 13.39
C ASP A 228 -12.88 25.05 13.95
N SER A 229 -12.92 26.36 13.90
CA SER A 229 -11.84 27.25 14.38
C SER A 229 -11.70 27.31 15.90
N SER A 230 -12.66 26.75 16.66
CA SER A 230 -12.54 26.69 18.14
C SER A 230 -11.46 25.71 18.59
N ASN A 231 -11.07 24.79 17.72
CA ASN A 231 -10.14 23.67 18.00
C ASN A 231 -10.60 22.78 19.18
N ALA A 232 -11.90 22.78 19.48
CA ALA A 232 -12.51 22.00 20.55
C ALA A 232 -13.16 20.70 20.05
N ILE A 233 -13.63 20.68 18.80
CA ILE A 233 -14.32 19.54 18.20
C ILE A 233 -13.49 19.01 17.04
N ILE A 234 -13.38 17.67 16.96
CA ILE A 234 -12.66 16.98 15.89
C ILE A 234 -13.55 16.00 15.15
N TYR A 235 -13.16 15.67 13.92
CA TYR A 235 -13.55 14.44 13.23
C TYR A 235 -12.57 13.33 13.59
N ALA A 236 -13.10 12.14 13.82
CA ALA A 236 -12.26 10.96 14.08
C ALA A 236 -12.89 9.70 13.48
N LEU A 237 -12.06 8.69 13.20
CA LEU A 237 -12.51 7.33 12.98
C LEU A 237 -12.41 6.56 14.29
N SER A 238 -13.50 5.91 14.69
CA SER A 238 -13.58 5.16 15.94
C SER A 238 -14.35 3.85 15.78
N ASN A 239 -13.86 2.79 16.43
CA ASN A 239 -14.62 1.57 16.67
C ASN A 239 -14.79 1.26 18.16
N ILE A 240 -14.69 2.26 19.03
CA ILE A 240 -15.02 2.11 20.46
C ILE A 240 -16.51 1.75 20.55
N ASP A 241 -16.85 0.72 21.32
CA ASP A 241 -18.19 0.17 21.52
C ASP A 241 -18.92 -0.27 20.24
N ARG A 242 -18.20 -0.47 19.13
CA ARG A 242 -18.75 -0.92 17.85
C ARG A 242 -17.79 -1.84 17.11
N ASP A 243 -18.32 -2.63 16.17
CA ASP A 243 -17.52 -3.55 15.36
C ASP A 243 -16.79 -2.81 14.24
N LYS A 244 -17.51 -1.97 13.47
CA LYS A 244 -16.94 -1.26 12.32
C LYS A 244 -16.38 0.10 12.71
N LEU A 245 -15.29 0.52 12.04
CA LEU A 245 -14.85 1.91 12.13
C LEU A 245 -15.94 2.81 11.56
N ALA A 246 -16.36 3.78 12.37
CA ALA A 246 -17.30 4.83 12.01
C ALA A 246 -16.61 6.18 12.02
N LEU A 247 -17.09 7.11 11.22
CA LEU A 247 -16.76 8.52 11.37
C LEU A 247 -17.61 9.12 12.48
N VAL A 248 -16.94 9.75 13.43
CA VAL A 248 -17.56 10.39 14.60
C VAL A 248 -17.10 11.84 14.74
N SER A 249 -17.88 12.65 15.45
CA SER A 249 -17.43 13.91 16.00
C SER A 249 -17.18 13.79 17.50
N TYR A 250 -16.10 14.40 17.98
CA TYR A 250 -15.65 14.27 19.37
C TYR A 250 -15.29 15.64 19.96
N ASP A 251 -15.80 15.92 21.15
CA ASP A 251 -15.50 17.11 21.94
C ASP A 251 -14.28 16.84 22.83
N LEU A 252 -13.19 17.56 22.56
CA LEU A 252 -11.91 17.41 23.24
C LEU A 252 -11.93 17.97 24.66
N VAL A 253 -12.74 19.01 24.90
CA VAL A 253 -12.83 19.69 26.19
C VAL A 253 -13.68 18.89 27.17
N ASN A 254 -14.86 18.46 26.72
CA ASN A 254 -15.78 17.66 27.52
C ASN A 254 -15.49 16.15 27.45
N GLN A 255 -14.49 15.73 26.66
CA GLN A 255 -14.04 14.35 26.49
C GLN A 255 -15.20 13.39 26.13
N LYS A 256 -16.01 13.80 25.16
CA LYS A 256 -17.24 13.09 24.79
C LYS A 256 -17.40 12.95 23.29
N GLU A 257 -17.78 11.75 22.84
CA GLU A 257 -18.31 11.55 21.49
C GLU A 257 -19.66 12.26 21.38
N LEU A 258 -19.77 13.18 20.41
CA LEU A 258 -20.99 13.94 20.15
C LEU A 258 -21.99 13.18 19.31
N GLY A 259 -21.50 12.24 18.50
CA GLY A 259 -22.33 11.37 17.68
C GLY A 259 -21.58 10.77 16.48
N GLU A 260 -22.19 9.71 15.97
CA GLU A 260 -21.79 9.07 14.72
C GLU A 260 -22.26 9.93 13.55
N LEU A 261 -21.36 10.22 12.62
CA LEU A 261 -21.66 10.97 11.40
C LEU A 261 -21.92 10.03 10.23
N TYR A 262 -21.20 8.90 10.17
CA TYR A 262 -21.40 7.86 9.17
C TYR A 262 -20.73 6.56 9.58
N SER A 263 -21.41 5.45 9.33
CA SER A 263 -20.87 4.08 9.39
C SER A 263 -21.43 3.25 8.25
N HIS A 264 -20.77 2.13 7.93
CA HIS A 264 -21.29 1.14 6.98
C HIS A 264 -21.49 -0.19 7.69
N LYS A 265 -22.57 -0.91 7.37
CA LYS A 265 -22.95 -2.16 8.07
C LYS A 265 -21.95 -3.31 7.92
N ASP A 266 -21.26 -3.39 6.77
CA ASP A 266 -20.44 -4.56 6.40
C ASP A 266 -18.93 -4.27 6.47
N VAL A 267 -18.50 -3.01 6.27
CA VAL A 267 -17.09 -2.63 6.14
C VAL A 267 -16.74 -1.39 6.96
N ASP A 268 -15.46 -1.22 7.26
CA ASP A 268 -14.94 -0.03 7.90
C ASP A 268 -15.01 1.19 6.99
N VAL A 269 -15.26 2.33 7.59
CA VAL A 269 -15.07 3.64 6.96
C VAL A 269 -13.57 3.99 7.01
N SER A 270 -13.08 4.62 5.98
CA SER A 270 -11.69 5.09 5.87
C SER A 270 -11.61 6.59 5.58
N PRO A 271 -10.46 7.23 5.83
CA PRO A 271 -10.30 8.65 5.55
C PRO A 271 -10.69 9.00 4.12
N GLY A 272 -11.34 10.16 3.95
CA GLY A 272 -11.79 10.66 2.66
C GLY A 272 -11.22 12.05 2.37
N GLY A 273 -12.06 12.94 1.84
CA GLY A 273 -11.70 14.34 1.56
C GLY A 273 -11.85 15.21 2.81
N TYR A 274 -10.75 15.49 3.50
CA TYR A 274 -10.69 16.48 4.59
C TYR A 274 -9.78 17.63 4.17
N PHE A 275 -10.30 18.85 4.21
CA PHE A 275 -9.57 20.08 3.95
C PHE A 275 -9.19 20.74 5.28
N ALA A 276 -7.93 20.62 5.65
CA ALA A 276 -7.42 21.11 6.93
C ALA A 276 -7.57 22.63 7.05
N GLU A 277 -7.28 23.37 5.99
CA GLU A 277 -7.31 24.84 5.95
C GLU A 277 -8.72 25.40 6.13
N GLN A 278 -9.75 24.61 5.81
CA GLN A 278 -11.16 25.00 5.98
C GLN A 278 -11.85 24.25 7.12
N ASN A 279 -11.16 23.36 7.83
CA ASN A 279 -11.75 22.45 8.82
C ASN A 279 -12.96 21.69 8.28
N LYS A 280 -12.97 21.37 6.98
CA LYS A 280 -14.13 20.81 6.30
C LYS A 280 -13.90 19.39 5.85
N LEU A 281 -14.78 18.49 6.26
CA LEU A 281 -14.87 17.15 5.74
C LEU A 281 -15.89 17.09 4.61
N LEU A 282 -15.48 16.66 3.43
CA LEU A 282 -16.33 16.59 2.24
C LEU A 282 -16.99 15.21 2.09
N PHE A 283 -16.21 14.16 2.29
CA PHE A 283 -16.66 12.77 2.17
C PHE A 283 -15.75 11.84 2.96
N VAL A 284 -16.25 10.65 3.25
CA VAL A 284 -15.47 9.50 3.68
C VAL A 284 -15.51 8.41 2.63
N ASN A 285 -14.49 7.55 2.63
CA ASN A 285 -14.42 6.39 1.77
C ASN A 285 -14.87 5.13 2.53
N TYR A 286 -15.38 4.14 1.80
CA TYR A 286 -15.55 2.77 2.26
C TYR A 286 -15.44 1.83 1.06
N SER A 287 -14.94 0.62 1.30
CA SER A 287 -14.70 -0.34 0.21
C SER A 287 -15.51 -1.61 0.46
N THR A 288 -16.43 -1.89 -0.45
CA THR A 288 -17.12 -3.18 -0.56
C THR A 288 -16.41 -4.02 -1.63
N SER A 289 -17.10 -4.45 -2.70
CA SER A 289 -16.45 -4.99 -3.89
C SER A 289 -15.69 -3.95 -4.70
N ARG A 290 -16.06 -2.65 -4.54
CA ARG A 290 -15.39 -1.47 -5.12
C ARG A 290 -15.28 -0.38 -4.08
N GLN A 291 -14.47 0.64 -4.35
CA GLN A 291 -14.40 1.83 -3.52
C GLN A 291 -15.64 2.69 -3.70
N ASN A 292 -16.18 3.19 -2.60
CA ASN A 292 -17.36 4.05 -2.55
C ASN A 292 -17.04 5.29 -1.71
N ARG A 293 -17.88 6.35 -1.88
CA ARG A 293 -17.78 7.60 -1.12
C ARG A 293 -19.14 7.96 -0.54
N HIS A 294 -19.13 8.38 0.71
CA HIS A 294 -20.29 9.03 1.32
C HIS A 294 -20.00 10.52 1.46
N PHE A 295 -20.78 11.37 0.75
CA PHE A 295 -20.64 12.82 0.77
C PHE A 295 -21.53 13.42 1.85
N PHE A 296 -21.05 14.48 2.53
CA PHE A 296 -21.79 15.14 3.61
C PHE A 296 -22.64 16.32 3.14
N ASP A 297 -22.49 16.76 1.89
CA ASP A 297 -23.37 17.76 1.26
C ASP A 297 -23.60 17.47 -0.21
N GLU A 298 -24.82 17.80 -0.69
CA GLU A 298 -25.23 17.54 -2.07
C GLU A 298 -24.46 18.38 -3.09
N ALA A 299 -23.99 19.57 -2.72
CA ALA A 299 -23.22 20.43 -3.63
C ALA A 299 -21.85 19.79 -3.95
N THR A 300 -21.18 19.30 -2.92
CA THR A 300 -19.92 18.53 -3.08
C THR A 300 -20.16 17.26 -3.89
N LYS A 301 -21.19 16.49 -3.56
CA LYS A 301 -21.55 15.29 -4.33
C LYS A 301 -21.75 15.61 -5.81
N LYS A 302 -22.54 16.62 -6.14
CA LYS A 302 -22.80 17.04 -7.51
C LYS A 302 -21.52 17.44 -8.27
N LYS A 303 -20.59 18.16 -7.61
CA LYS A 303 -19.28 18.49 -8.19
C LYS A 303 -18.49 17.22 -8.57
N TYR A 304 -18.41 16.25 -7.67
CA TYR A 304 -17.68 15.00 -7.91
C TYR A 304 -18.39 14.08 -8.90
N ASP A 305 -19.74 14.10 -8.96
CA ASP A 305 -20.51 13.38 -9.99
C ASP A 305 -20.24 13.95 -11.39
N GLN A 306 -20.03 15.27 -11.52
CA GLN A 306 -19.65 15.92 -12.78
C GLN A 306 -18.24 15.50 -13.22
N LEU A 307 -17.29 15.40 -12.28
CA LEU A 307 -15.96 14.89 -12.55
C LEU A 307 -16.02 13.42 -13.03
N SER A 308 -16.78 12.59 -12.33
CA SER A 308 -16.94 11.16 -12.68
C SER A 308 -17.46 10.95 -14.11
N LYS A 309 -18.34 11.82 -14.58
CA LYS A 309 -18.84 11.75 -15.97
C LYS A 309 -17.78 12.04 -17.03
N GLN A 310 -16.73 12.80 -16.69
CA GLN A 310 -15.65 13.13 -17.64
C GLN A 310 -14.56 12.06 -17.73
N ILE A 311 -14.51 11.17 -16.74
CA ILE A 311 -13.56 10.04 -16.69
C ILE A 311 -14.27 8.70 -16.95
N ASP A 312 -15.31 8.71 -17.75
CA ASP A 312 -16.24 7.60 -17.99
C ASP A 312 -15.60 6.21 -17.91
N GLY A 313 -16.20 5.33 -17.10
CA GLY A 313 -15.72 3.97 -16.86
C GLY A 313 -14.52 3.85 -15.89
N PHE A 314 -13.90 4.97 -15.47
CA PHE A 314 -12.79 4.95 -14.51
C PHE A 314 -13.25 5.28 -13.10
N GLU A 315 -12.63 4.61 -12.13
CA GLU A 315 -12.57 5.08 -10.74
C GLU A 315 -11.46 6.14 -10.60
N PHE A 316 -11.53 6.93 -9.54
CA PHE A 316 -10.47 7.89 -9.25
C PHE A 316 -10.16 8.01 -7.76
N GLN A 317 -8.94 8.42 -7.48
CA GLN A 317 -8.46 8.83 -6.17
C GLN A 317 -8.04 10.29 -6.22
N VAL A 318 -8.49 11.10 -5.25
CA VAL A 318 -7.99 12.45 -5.07
C VAL A 318 -6.61 12.38 -4.42
N LEU A 319 -5.59 12.88 -5.12
CA LEU A 319 -4.22 12.88 -4.64
C LEU A 319 -3.88 14.16 -3.89
N ASN A 320 -4.36 15.30 -4.38
CA ASN A 320 -4.05 16.61 -3.84
C ASN A 320 -5.09 17.65 -4.29
N THR A 321 -5.24 18.73 -3.52
CA THR A 321 -6.14 19.86 -3.81
C THR A 321 -5.43 21.18 -3.56
N ASP A 322 -5.93 22.26 -4.16
CA ASP A 322 -5.61 23.62 -3.72
C ASP A 322 -6.34 23.95 -2.40
N VAL A 323 -5.99 25.07 -1.76
CA VAL A 323 -6.61 25.51 -0.49
C VAL A 323 -8.10 25.82 -0.64
N SER A 324 -8.54 26.23 -1.82
CA SER A 324 -9.97 26.50 -2.08
C SER A 324 -10.81 25.23 -2.27
N GLY A 325 -10.17 24.08 -2.57
CA GLY A 325 -10.84 22.83 -2.95
C GLY A 325 -11.53 22.90 -4.32
N ASN A 326 -11.23 23.91 -5.13
CA ASN A 326 -11.80 24.04 -6.48
C ASN A 326 -10.93 23.41 -7.57
N LYS A 327 -9.69 23.09 -7.24
CA LYS A 327 -8.76 22.45 -8.17
C LYS A 327 -8.18 21.21 -7.51
N VAL A 328 -8.21 20.10 -8.24
CA VAL A 328 -7.77 18.80 -7.72
C VAL A 328 -6.86 18.08 -8.70
N ILE A 329 -5.92 17.32 -8.15
CA ILE A 329 -5.17 16.31 -8.89
C ILE A 329 -5.77 14.96 -8.53
N ILE A 330 -6.13 14.18 -9.55
CA ILE A 330 -6.69 12.84 -9.39
C ILE A 330 -5.82 11.81 -10.10
N LYS A 331 -5.81 10.61 -9.56
CA LYS A 331 -5.35 9.38 -10.23
C LYS A 331 -6.57 8.60 -10.66
N THR A 332 -6.69 8.30 -11.95
CA THR A 332 -7.73 7.41 -12.48
C THR A 332 -7.19 5.99 -12.62
N TYR A 333 -8.07 5.00 -12.58
CA TYR A 333 -7.75 3.59 -12.81
C TYR A 333 -9.02 2.77 -13.04
N THR A 334 -8.84 1.61 -13.68
CA THR A 334 -9.78 0.49 -13.63
C THR A 334 -9.02 -0.78 -13.23
N ASP A 335 -9.64 -1.92 -13.24
CA ASP A 335 -8.96 -3.20 -13.08
C ASP A 335 -8.15 -3.62 -14.33
N VAL A 336 -8.54 -3.14 -15.52
CA VAL A 336 -7.91 -3.46 -16.82
C VAL A 336 -7.13 -2.29 -17.44
N ASN A 337 -7.07 -1.16 -16.78
CA ASN A 337 -6.33 0.00 -17.28
C ASN A 337 -5.69 0.76 -16.12
N PRO A 338 -4.36 0.95 -16.11
CA PRO A 338 -3.66 1.68 -15.07
C PRO A 338 -4.08 3.15 -14.97
N GLY A 339 -4.77 3.70 -15.98
CA GLY A 339 -5.26 5.08 -16.02
C GLY A 339 -4.15 6.12 -16.10
N GLY A 340 -4.40 7.28 -15.51
CA GLY A 340 -3.47 8.41 -15.56
C GLY A 340 -3.65 9.39 -14.40
N ILE A 341 -2.77 10.36 -14.36
CA ILE A 341 -2.86 11.50 -13.45
C ILE A 341 -3.48 12.67 -14.22
N TYR A 342 -4.50 13.27 -13.64
CA TYR A 342 -5.23 14.38 -14.22
C TYR A 342 -5.34 15.55 -13.25
N PHE A 343 -5.34 16.75 -13.79
CA PHE A 343 -5.74 17.97 -13.12
C PHE A 343 -7.19 18.29 -13.50
N TYR A 344 -8.02 18.62 -12.54
CA TYR A 344 -9.40 19.06 -12.75
C TYR A 344 -9.68 20.38 -12.03
N ASP A 345 -10.30 21.31 -12.75
CA ASP A 345 -10.76 22.59 -12.22
C ASP A 345 -12.29 22.58 -12.19
N PHE A 346 -12.87 22.54 -10.99
CA PHE A 346 -14.33 22.52 -10.79
C PHE A 346 -15.02 23.81 -11.25
N SER A 347 -14.32 24.96 -11.30
CA SER A 347 -14.91 26.23 -11.71
C SER A 347 -15.08 26.30 -13.24
N THR A 348 -14.13 25.78 -14.00
CA THR A 348 -14.17 25.73 -15.47
C THR A 348 -14.66 24.37 -15.99
N GLN A 349 -14.81 23.38 -15.12
CA GLN A 349 -15.15 21.98 -15.44
C GLN A 349 -14.16 21.35 -16.45
N LYS A 350 -12.90 21.79 -16.43
CA LYS A 350 -11.89 21.33 -17.37
C LYS A 350 -11.03 20.24 -16.77
N LEU A 351 -11.02 19.07 -17.42
CA LEU A 351 -10.11 17.97 -17.14
C LEU A 351 -8.88 18.06 -18.06
N THR A 352 -7.69 17.98 -17.48
CA THR A 352 -6.41 18.03 -18.23
C THR A 352 -5.55 16.86 -17.81
N LYS A 353 -5.15 16.02 -18.74
CA LYS A 353 -4.23 14.91 -18.50
C LYS A 353 -2.82 15.44 -18.24
N LEU A 354 -2.19 14.99 -17.17
CA LEU A 354 -0.80 15.33 -16.81
C LEU A 354 0.18 14.24 -17.26
N THR A 355 -0.19 12.98 -17.07
CA THR A 355 0.61 11.83 -17.51
C THR A 355 -0.23 10.55 -17.49
N ASP A 356 0.21 9.52 -18.20
CA ASP A 356 -0.27 8.14 -17.99
C ASP A 356 0.40 7.54 -16.75
N ASN A 357 -0.31 6.68 -16.01
CA ASN A 357 0.31 5.91 -14.92
C ASN A 357 1.28 4.85 -15.50
N ASN A 358 0.91 4.29 -16.64
CA ASN A 358 1.73 3.38 -17.43
C ASN A 358 1.27 3.45 -18.88
N SER A 359 2.02 4.16 -19.73
CA SER A 359 1.70 4.36 -21.14
C SER A 359 1.75 3.07 -21.96
N ASP A 360 2.60 2.13 -21.57
CA ASP A 360 2.85 0.89 -22.32
C ASP A 360 1.70 -0.10 -22.21
N LEU A 361 0.88 0.02 -21.16
CA LEU A 361 -0.26 -0.87 -20.90
C LEU A 361 -1.62 -0.29 -21.28
N LYS A 362 -1.72 1.00 -21.59
CA LYS A 362 -3.03 1.67 -21.78
C LYS A 362 -3.89 1.07 -22.89
N ASP A 363 -3.27 0.57 -23.95
CA ASP A 363 -3.92 0.01 -25.14
C ASP A 363 -3.79 -1.52 -25.22
N LYS A 364 -3.37 -2.18 -24.13
CA LYS A 364 -3.25 -3.63 -24.06
C LYS A 364 -4.55 -4.26 -23.60
N GLU A 365 -4.85 -5.43 -24.13
CA GLU A 365 -5.95 -6.24 -23.63
C GLU A 365 -5.54 -6.92 -22.33
N LEU A 366 -6.21 -6.55 -21.24
CA LEU A 366 -5.90 -6.98 -19.89
C LEU A 366 -7.12 -7.65 -19.23
N SER A 367 -6.86 -8.43 -18.19
CA SER A 367 -7.83 -9.33 -17.57
C SER A 367 -8.71 -8.61 -16.54
N PRO A 368 -10.05 -8.68 -16.63
CA PRO A 368 -10.91 -8.09 -15.61
C PRO A 368 -10.80 -8.84 -14.28
N ASN A 369 -11.01 -8.08 -13.19
CA ASN A 369 -10.93 -8.54 -11.81
C ASN A 369 -12.34 -8.79 -11.27
N GLU A 370 -12.64 -10.04 -10.90
CA GLU A 370 -13.95 -10.48 -10.43
C GLU A 370 -13.97 -10.61 -8.90
N TYR A 371 -14.86 -9.88 -8.23
CA TYR A 371 -15.06 -10.02 -6.78
C TYR A 371 -15.79 -11.33 -6.46
N ILE A 372 -15.23 -12.07 -5.50
CA ILE A 372 -15.81 -13.35 -5.04
C ILE A 372 -15.91 -13.39 -3.52
N THR A 373 -16.75 -14.31 -3.04
CA THR A 373 -16.81 -14.70 -1.64
C THR A 373 -16.88 -16.22 -1.51
N TYR A 374 -16.26 -16.77 -0.48
CA TYR A 374 -16.37 -18.18 -0.12
C TYR A 374 -16.47 -18.33 1.40
N THR A 375 -16.93 -19.49 1.85
CA THR A 375 -17.08 -19.80 3.27
C THR A 375 -15.90 -20.66 3.72
N ALA A 376 -15.13 -20.18 4.70
CA ALA A 376 -14.10 -20.96 5.36
C ALA A 376 -14.74 -22.13 6.15
N ARG A 377 -13.94 -23.16 6.47
CA ARG A 377 -14.39 -24.40 7.15
C ARG A 377 -15.09 -24.17 8.49
N ASP A 378 -14.83 -23.05 9.14
CA ASP A 378 -15.44 -22.65 10.41
C ASP A 378 -16.59 -21.63 10.25
N GLY A 379 -17.05 -21.40 9.01
CA GLY A 379 -18.22 -20.58 8.69
C GLY A 379 -17.96 -19.10 8.44
N ILE A 380 -16.71 -18.61 8.59
CA ILE A 380 -16.38 -17.21 8.29
C ILE A 380 -16.45 -16.98 6.77
N GLN A 381 -17.08 -15.87 6.36
CA GLN A 381 -17.11 -15.44 4.98
C GLN A 381 -15.82 -14.71 4.63
N ILE A 382 -15.12 -15.20 3.62
CA ILE A 382 -13.88 -14.62 3.10
C ILE A 382 -14.18 -14.01 1.73
N SER A 383 -13.77 -12.76 1.54
CA SER A 383 -13.87 -12.09 0.24
C SER A 383 -12.53 -12.14 -0.51
N GLY A 384 -12.59 -11.99 -1.82
CA GLY A 384 -11.38 -11.95 -2.63
C GLY A 384 -11.66 -11.54 -4.06
N TYR A 385 -10.65 -11.69 -4.89
CA TYR A 385 -10.69 -11.35 -6.30
C TYR A 385 -10.09 -12.47 -7.14
N LEU A 386 -10.67 -12.69 -8.30
CA LEU A 386 -10.16 -13.58 -9.34
C LEU A 386 -9.81 -12.78 -10.59
N THR A 387 -8.59 -12.92 -11.07
CA THR A 387 -8.19 -12.39 -12.37
C THR A 387 -7.97 -13.58 -13.32
N TYR A 388 -8.87 -13.72 -14.29
CA TYR A 388 -8.82 -14.83 -15.23
C TYR A 388 -7.88 -14.50 -16.41
N PRO A 389 -7.17 -15.49 -16.95
CA PRO A 389 -6.47 -15.30 -18.23
C PRO A 389 -7.46 -14.88 -19.32
N ILE A 390 -7.07 -13.95 -20.17
CA ILE A 390 -7.90 -13.49 -21.30
C ILE A 390 -8.21 -14.69 -22.21
N HIS A 391 -9.41 -14.70 -22.77
CA HIS A 391 -9.88 -15.76 -23.69
C HIS A 391 -9.91 -17.17 -23.10
N SER A 392 -9.72 -17.33 -21.78
CA SER A 392 -9.83 -18.63 -21.13
C SER A 392 -11.28 -19.12 -21.07
N ASN A 393 -11.46 -20.42 -21.06
CA ASN A 393 -12.78 -21.04 -20.85
C ASN A 393 -13.22 -21.00 -19.38
N ARG A 394 -12.42 -20.42 -18.48
CA ARG A 394 -12.64 -20.30 -17.03
C ARG A 394 -12.83 -21.64 -16.30
N LYS A 395 -12.31 -22.72 -16.84
CA LYS A 395 -12.40 -24.05 -16.25
C LYS A 395 -11.04 -24.73 -16.25
N ASN A 396 -10.76 -25.40 -15.15
CA ASN A 396 -9.59 -26.24 -14.98
C ASN A 396 -8.28 -25.51 -15.33
N LEU A 397 -8.15 -24.27 -14.83
CA LEU A 397 -7.04 -23.37 -15.12
C LEU A 397 -5.84 -23.63 -14.20
N PRO A 398 -4.59 -23.48 -14.66
CA PRO A 398 -3.45 -23.37 -13.77
C PRO A 398 -3.64 -22.11 -12.90
N MET A 399 -3.43 -22.22 -11.60
CA MET A 399 -3.74 -21.15 -10.64
C MET A 399 -2.51 -20.71 -9.85
N VAL A 400 -2.37 -19.40 -9.71
CA VAL A 400 -1.46 -18.76 -8.76
C VAL A 400 -2.26 -18.15 -7.62
N VAL A 401 -2.02 -18.63 -6.41
CA VAL A 401 -2.57 -18.09 -5.16
C VAL A 401 -1.65 -16.98 -4.69
N LEU A 402 -2.19 -15.77 -4.52
CA LEU A 402 -1.43 -14.56 -4.22
C LEU A 402 -1.92 -13.92 -2.92
N PRO A 403 -1.55 -14.45 -1.73
CA PRO A 403 -1.93 -13.85 -0.46
C PRO A 403 -1.16 -12.53 -0.23
N HIS A 404 -1.89 -11.49 0.22
CA HIS A 404 -1.32 -10.17 0.46
C HIS A 404 -0.35 -10.14 1.64
N ASP A 405 0.49 -9.10 1.69
CA ASP A 405 1.38 -8.83 2.83
C ASP A 405 0.58 -8.30 4.04
N GLY A 406 1.16 -8.44 5.24
CA GLY A 406 0.56 -7.91 6.47
C GLY A 406 0.81 -8.74 7.73
N PRO A 407 -0.20 -9.48 8.28
CA PRO A 407 -1.55 -9.87 7.80
C PRO A 407 -2.57 -8.73 7.74
N ASN A 408 -2.29 -7.58 8.32
CA ASN A 408 -3.20 -6.43 8.38
C ASN A 408 -3.31 -5.66 7.03
N GLY A 409 -3.05 -6.32 5.91
CA GLY A 409 -3.29 -5.81 4.56
C GLY A 409 -4.75 -5.93 4.15
N ARG A 410 -5.03 -5.59 2.89
CA ARG A 410 -6.33 -5.80 2.25
C ARG A 410 -6.20 -5.78 0.74
N GLU A 411 -6.78 -6.76 0.07
CA GLU A 411 -7.03 -6.72 -1.37
C GLU A 411 -8.25 -5.85 -1.67
N VAL A 412 -8.12 -5.02 -2.67
CA VAL A 412 -9.16 -4.11 -3.14
C VAL A 412 -9.26 -4.19 -4.66
N TRP A 413 -10.44 -3.87 -5.19
CA TRP A 413 -10.61 -3.77 -6.64
C TRP A 413 -9.76 -2.65 -7.23
N GLY A 414 -9.12 -2.92 -8.35
CA GLY A 414 -8.33 -1.97 -9.10
C GLY A 414 -7.22 -2.62 -9.92
N PHE A 415 -6.35 -1.80 -10.47
CA PHE A 415 -5.24 -2.25 -11.30
C PHE A 415 -4.11 -2.81 -10.43
N ASP A 416 -3.77 -4.07 -10.66
CA ASP A 416 -2.65 -4.75 -10.02
C ASP A 416 -1.69 -5.30 -11.08
N ASN A 417 -0.47 -4.76 -11.14
CA ASN A 417 0.54 -5.16 -12.12
C ASN A 417 0.90 -6.65 -12.04
N GLU A 418 1.00 -7.22 -10.83
CA GLU A 418 1.40 -8.60 -10.63
C GLU A 418 0.29 -9.57 -11.03
N ALA A 419 -0.96 -9.27 -10.66
CA ALA A 419 -2.12 -10.05 -11.07
C ALA A 419 -2.29 -10.02 -12.60
N GLN A 420 -2.15 -8.85 -13.23
CA GLN A 420 -2.23 -8.70 -14.67
C GLN A 420 -1.10 -9.40 -15.41
N PHE A 421 0.13 -9.32 -14.90
CA PHE A 421 1.27 -10.05 -15.42
C PHE A 421 1.03 -11.57 -15.40
N LEU A 422 0.63 -12.11 -14.25
CA LEU A 422 0.37 -13.54 -14.10
C LEU A 422 -0.80 -14.02 -14.98
N ALA A 423 -1.87 -13.23 -15.07
CA ALA A 423 -3.02 -13.54 -15.92
C ALA A 423 -2.64 -13.52 -17.42
N ASN A 424 -1.80 -12.58 -17.86
CA ASN A 424 -1.28 -12.54 -19.22
C ASN A 424 -0.40 -13.77 -19.55
N ARG A 425 0.24 -14.41 -18.55
CA ARG A 425 0.98 -15.67 -18.68
C ARG A 425 0.09 -16.92 -18.66
N GLY A 426 -1.23 -16.75 -18.60
CA GLY A 426 -2.20 -17.84 -18.66
C GLY A 426 -2.62 -18.43 -17.31
N TYR A 427 -2.27 -17.79 -16.19
CA TYR A 427 -2.66 -18.23 -14.86
C TYR A 427 -3.95 -17.56 -14.38
N LEU A 428 -4.84 -18.35 -13.77
CA LEU A 428 -5.86 -17.79 -12.88
C LEU A 428 -5.15 -17.23 -11.65
N VAL A 429 -5.37 -15.96 -11.32
CA VAL A 429 -4.83 -15.33 -10.10
C VAL A 429 -5.91 -15.24 -9.04
N PHE A 430 -5.63 -15.77 -7.85
CA PHE A 430 -6.53 -15.75 -6.71
C PHE A 430 -5.94 -14.92 -5.58
N GLN A 431 -6.56 -13.78 -5.30
CA GLN A 431 -6.24 -12.86 -4.20
C GLN A 431 -7.38 -12.87 -3.17
N MET A 432 -7.09 -13.04 -1.89
CA MET A 432 -8.11 -13.16 -0.86
C MET A 432 -7.84 -12.26 0.34
N ASN A 433 -8.92 -11.82 1.00
CA ASN A 433 -8.89 -11.13 2.28
C ASN A 433 -9.14 -12.14 3.41
N TYR A 434 -8.11 -12.88 3.80
CA TYR A 434 -8.18 -13.83 4.92
C TYR A 434 -8.46 -13.09 6.25
N ARG A 435 -8.96 -13.81 7.28
CA ARG A 435 -9.16 -13.21 8.61
C ARG A 435 -7.91 -12.49 9.12
N GLY A 436 -8.08 -11.38 9.81
CA GLY A 436 -6.98 -10.48 10.17
C GLY A 436 -6.75 -9.36 9.17
N SER A 437 -7.31 -9.43 7.93
CA SER A 437 -7.30 -8.32 6.99
C SER A 437 -8.09 -7.13 7.54
N THR A 438 -7.61 -5.90 7.24
CA THR A 438 -8.25 -4.65 7.69
C THR A 438 -9.47 -4.30 6.83
N GLY A 439 -10.33 -3.43 7.36
CA GLY A 439 -11.46 -2.88 6.62
C GLY A 439 -12.74 -3.71 6.70
N PHE A 440 -12.76 -4.80 7.47
CA PHE A 440 -13.92 -5.67 7.66
C PHE A 440 -14.46 -5.66 9.10
N GLY A 441 -13.99 -4.71 9.91
CA GLY A 441 -14.39 -4.54 11.30
C GLY A 441 -13.52 -5.29 12.31
N LYS A 442 -13.74 -4.96 13.59
CA LYS A 442 -12.99 -5.47 14.74
C LYS A 442 -13.02 -7.00 14.82
N LYS A 443 -14.22 -7.60 14.71
CA LYS A 443 -14.40 -9.06 14.83
C LYS A 443 -13.60 -9.84 13.78
N PHE A 444 -13.61 -9.37 12.53
CA PHE A 444 -12.87 -10.02 11.46
C PHE A 444 -11.35 -9.85 11.62
N TRP A 445 -10.92 -8.67 12.06
CA TRP A 445 -9.52 -8.38 12.32
C TRP A 445 -8.97 -9.21 13.49
N THR A 446 -9.69 -9.24 14.62
CA THR A 446 -9.26 -9.98 15.83
C THR A 446 -9.36 -11.50 15.67
N ALA A 447 -10.19 -11.99 14.73
CA ALA A 447 -10.21 -13.42 14.38
C ALA A 447 -8.90 -13.94 13.81
N GLY A 448 -7.98 -13.03 13.39
CA GLY A 448 -6.62 -13.37 12.98
C GLY A 448 -5.59 -13.37 14.10
N PHE A 449 -5.95 -12.99 15.34
CA PHE A 449 -5.01 -12.94 16.46
C PHE A 449 -4.54 -14.33 16.85
N LYS A 450 -3.21 -14.49 16.97
CA LYS A 450 -2.51 -15.76 17.24
C LYS A 450 -2.76 -16.86 16.18
N GLU A 451 -3.27 -16.47 15.02
CA GLU A 451 -3.65 -17.39 13.93
C GLU A 451 -2.73 -17.30 12.71
N TRP A 452 -1.51 -16.74 12.86
CA TRP A 452 -0.58 -16.57 11.73
C TRP A 452 -0.27 -17.90 11.02
N GLY A 453 -0.01 -18.98 11.75
CA GLY A 453 0.17 -20.31 11.19
C GLY A 453 -1.04 -21.25 11.39
N GLY A 454 -2.19 -20.69 11.79
CA GLY A 454 -3.44 -21.41 12.03
C GLY A 454 -4.52 -21.06 11.02
N LYS A 455 -5.61 -20.50 11.51
CA LYS A 455 -6.83 -20.25 10.72
C LYS A 455 -6.63 -19.27 9.54
N ILE A 456 -5.63 -18.37 9.58
CA ILE A 456 -5.29 -17.55 8.41
C ILE A 456 -4.85 -18.44 7.25
N GLN A 457 -4.02 -19.44 7.52
CA GLN A 457 -3.56 -20.38 6.48
C GLN A 457 -4.69 -21.33 6.03
N ASP A 458 -5.62 -21.62 6.95
CA ASP A 458 -6.83 -22.39 6.64
C ASP A 458 -7.73 -21.61 5.67
N ASP A 459 -7.94 -20.31 5.87
CA ASP A 459 -8.74 -19.47 4.97
C ASP A 459 -8.16 -19.50 3.54
N ILE A 460 -6.84 -19.35 3.39
CA ILE A 460 -6.15 -19.45 2.09
C ILE A 460 -6.39 -20.83 1.46
N THR A 461 -6.18 -21.89 2.24
CA THR A 461 -6.32 -23.27 1.79
C THR A 461 -7.76 -23.62 1.39
N ASP A 462 -8.74 -23.10 2.13
CA ASP A 462 -10.16 -23.34 1.87
C ASP A 462 -10.62 -22.67 0.57
N GLY A 463 -10.13 -21.46 0.29
CA GLY A 463 -10.36 -20.79 -0.98
C GLY A 463 -9.81 -21.58 -2.18
N VAL A 464 -8.61 -22.13 -2.05
CA VAL A 464 -8.01 -22.99 -3.09
C VAL A 464 -8.88 -24.25 -3.32
N LYS A 465 -9.25 -24.93 -2.24
CA LYS A 465 -10.10 -26.13 -2.32
C LYS A 465 -11.47 -25.82 -2.90
N TRP A 466 -12.04 -24.68 -2.56
CA TRP A 466 -13.31 -24.22 -3.12
C TRP A 466 -13.21 -24.03 -4.64
N LEU A 467 -12.18 -23.32 -5.15
CA LEU A 467 -11.97 -23.10 -6.58
C LEU A 467 -11.72 -24.40 -7.37
N ILE A 468 -11.04 -25.36 -6.77
CA ILE A 468 -10.86 -26.70 -7.35
C ILE A 468 -12.20 -27.44 -7.41
N LYS A 469 -13.00 -27.40 -6.34
CA LYS A 469 -14.33 -28.03 -6.28
C LYS A 469 -15.31 -27.44 -7.30
N GLU A 470 -15.28 -26.13 -7.51
CA GLU A 470 -16.08 -25.46 -8.53
C GLU A 470 -15.59 -25.74 -9.97
N GLY A 471 -14.50 -26.46 -10.14
CA GLY A 471 -13.91 -26.80 -11.45
C GLY A 471 -13.28 -25.61 -12.16
N VAL A 472 -12.98 -24.51 -11.42
CA VAL A 472 -12.32 -23.32 -11.95
C VAL A 472 -10.81 -23.54 -12.02
N ALA A 473 -10.20 -24.03 -10.92
CA ALA A 473 -8.78 -24.32 -10.82
C ALA A 473 -8.48 -25.80 -11.02
N ASP A 474 -7.37 -26.06 -11.70
CA ASP A 474 -6.81 -27.41 -11.86
C ASP A 474 -6.05 -27.81 -10.61
N ARG A 475 -6.47 -28.89 -9.94
CA ARG A 475 -5.82 -29.40 -8.74
C ARG A 475 -4.33 -29.68 -8.92
N GLU A 476 -3.95 -30.14 -10.12
CA GLU A 476 -2.58 -30.53 -10.42
C GLU A 476 -1.69 -29.36 -10.85
N ARG A 477 -2.24 -28.14 -10.93
CA ARG A 477 -1.51 -26.95 -11.40
C ARG A 477 -1.78 -25.72 -10.53
N VAL A 478 -1.48 -25.84 -9.23
CA VAL A 478 -1.63 -24.74 -8.25
C VAL A 478 -0.27 -24.35 -7.70
N ALA A 479 0.09 -23.08 -7.76
CA ALA A 479 1.23 -22.49 -7.07
C ALA A 479 0.78 -21.46 -6.04
N ILE A 480 1.61 -21.20 -5.03
CA ILE A 480 1.44 -20.10 -4.09
C ILE A 480 2.63 -19.15 -4.20
N VAL A 481 2.35 -17.87 -4.40
CA VAL A 481 3.34 -16.80 -4.57
C VAL A 481 3.00 -15.69 -3.61
N GLY A 482 3.97 -15.18 -2.83
CA GLY A 482 3.67 -14.09 -1.92
C GLY A 482 4.89 -13.29 -1.48
N LYS A 483 4.61 -12.07 -1.00
CA LYS A 483 5.61 -11.13 -0.49
C LYS A 483 5.38 -10.89 1.00
N GLY A 484 6.45 -10.72 1.77
CA GLY A 484 6.37 -10.46 3.18
C GLY A 484 5.59 -11.52 3.95
N PHE A 485 4.44 -11.17 4.54
CA PHE A 485 3.56 -12.14 5.18
C PHE A 485 2.99 -13.15 4.17
N GLY A 486 2.62 -12.71 2.96
CA GLY A 486 2.23 -13.62 1.88
C GLY A 486 3.37 -14.59 1.52
N GLY A 487 4.64 -14.13 1.56
CA GLY A 487 5.82 -14.98 1.41
C GLY A 487 5.99 -15.98 2.55
N TYR A 488 5.70 -15.57 3.79
CA TYR A 488 5.60 -16.49 4.93
C TYR A 488 4.49 -17.53 4.70
N SER A 489 3.31 -17.13 4.23
CA SER A 489 2.22 -18.04 3.92
C SER A 489 2.60 -19.06 2.83
N ALA A 490 3.38 -18.63 1.82
CA ALA A 490 3.90 -19.54 0.80
C ALA A 490 4.86 -20.59 1.37
N LEU A 491 5.76 -20.19 2.28
CA LEU A 491 6.67 -21.13 2.96
C LEU A 491 5.92 -22.03 3.92
N HIS A 492 4.93 -21.49 4.65
CA HIS A 492 4.08 -22.28 5.54
C HIS A 492 3.29 -23.33 4.74
N ALA A 493 2.71 -22.96 3.60
CA ALA A 493 2.01 -23.87 2.73
C ALA A 493 2.94 -24.97 2.18
N ALA A 494 4.19 -24.63 1.82
CA ALA A 494 5.19 -25.62 1.41
C ALA A 494 5.51 -26.63 2.50
N CYS A 495 5.51 -26.21 3.79
CA CYS A 495 5.75 -27.11 4.92
C CYS A 495 4.52 -27.96 5.30
N PHE A 496 3.32 -27.41 5.26
CA PHE A 496 2.14 -28.02 5.88
C PHE A 496 1.04 -28.43 4.90
N ASN A 497 1.06 -27.93 3.66
CA ASN A 497 0.06 -28.17 2.62
C ASN A 497 0.71 -28.56 1.28
N SER A 498 1.89 -29.20 1.29
CA SER A 498 2.65 -29.58 0.08
C SER A 498 1.81 -30.34 -0.96
N ASP A 499 0.81 -31.11 -0.52
CA ASP A 499 -0.03 -31.90 -1.43
C ASP A 499 -1.01 -31.03 -2.25
N LEU A 500 -1.20 -29.77 -1.87
CA LEU A 500 -2.11 -28.85 -2.54
C LEU A 500 -1.43 -28.00 -3.62
N TYR A 501 -0.11 -27.82 -3.51
CA TYR A 501 0.65 -26.94 -4.37
C TYR A 501 1.74 -27.68 -5.14
N LYS A 502 2.03 -27.26 -6.37
CA LYS A 502 3.15 -27.79 -7.18
C LYS A 502 4.45 -27.07 -6.91
N CYS A 503 4.40 -25.80 -6.53
CA CYS A 503 5.57 -25.04 -6.14
C CYS A 503 5.17 -23.84 -5.26
N ALA A 504 6.14 -23.27 -4.56
CA ALA A 504 5.97 -22.09 -3.71
C ALA A 504 7.02 -21.04 -4.02
N VAL A 505 6.61 -19.76 -3.97
CA VAL A 505 7.49 -18.60 -4.18
C VAL A 505 7.36 -17.67 -3.00
N SER A 506 8.47 -17.39 -2.33
CA SER A 506 8.54 -16.50 -1.19
C SER A 506 9.48 -15.34 -1.48
N TYR A 507 8.93 -14.13 -1.50
CA TYR A 507 9.70 -12.90 -1.66
C TYR A 507 9.74 -12.16 -0.32
N SER A 508 10.92 -12.05 0.29
CA SER A 508 11.13 -11.45 1.62
C SER A 508 10.20 -12.01 2.71
N GLY A 509 9.88 -13.33 2.63
CA GLY A 509 9.01 -13.99 3.60
C GLY A 509 9.73 -14.35 4.88
N TYR A 510 9.01 -14.45 5.99
CA TYR A 510 9.57 -14.80 7.29
C TYR A 510 9.77 -16.31 7.40
N THR A 511 10.99 -16.78 7.50
CA THR A 511 11.30 -18.20 7.72
C THR A 511 11.35 -18.54 9.22
N ASN A 512 11.70 -17.57 10.07
CA ASN A 512 11.87 -17.73 11.52
C ASN A 512 11.22 -16.56 12.28
N LEU A 513 10.12 -16.80 12.96
CA LEU A 513 9.40 -15.77 13.69
C LEU A 513 10.10 -15.33 14.99
N PHE A 514 10.99 -16.15 15.58
CA PHE A 514 11.81 -15.72 16.71
C PHE A 514 12.75 -14.59 16.30
N THR A 515 13.44 -14.74 15.18
CA THR A 515 14.35 -13.74 14.63
C THR A 515 13.60 -12.50 14.17
N TYR A 516 12.43 -12.67 13.53
CA TYR A 516 11.55 -11.56 13.17
C TYR A 516 11.25 -10.64 14.36
N PHE A 517 10.88 -11.20 15.53
CA PHE A 517 10.58 -10.42 16.73
C PHE A 517 11.84 -9.83 17.40
N ARG A 518 12.96 -10.54 17.35
CA ARG A 518 14.24 -10.06 17.90
C ARG A 518 14.77 -8.85 17.13
N ASP A 519 14.64 -8.89 15.81
CA ASP A 519 15.27 -7.93 14.89
C ASP A 519 14.31 -6.80 14.46
N ILE A 520 13.15 -6.68 15.10
CA ILE A 520 12.21 -5.56 14.89
C ILE A 520 12.98 -4.22 15.00
N PRO A 521 12.89 -3.36 13.95
CA PRO A 521 13.59 -2.07 13.96
C PRO A 521 13.23 -1.21 15.17
N PRO A 522 14.18 -0.44 15.73
CA PRO A 522 13.98 0.35 16.96
C PRO A 522 12.74 1.23 16.97
N TYR A 523 12.38 1.81 15.81
CA TYR A 523 11.21 2.68 15.68
C TYR A 523 9.86 1.94 15.69
N PHE A 524 9.87 0.58 15.72
CA PHE A 524 8.69 -0.26 15.94
C PHE A 524 8.62 -0.87 17.34
N LYS A 525 9.61 -0.65 18.20
CA LYS A 525 9.64 -1.26 19.54
C LYS A 525 8.42 -0.95 20.40
N SER A 526 7.82 0.24 20.24
CA SER A 526 6.57 0.60 20.91
C SER A 526 5.39 -0.31 20.55
N TYR A 527 5.45 -0.99 19.41
CA TYR A 527 4.41 -1.93 18.95
C TYR A 527 4.66 -3.38 19.36
N VAL A 528 5.84 -3.72 19.90
CA VAL A 528 6.22 -5.12 20.21
C VAL A 528 5.24 -5.77 21.17
N GLN A 529 4.79 -5.05 22.20
CA GLN A 529 3.83 -5.59 23.17
C GLN A 529 2.45 -5.83 22.52
N LYS A 530 2.01 -4.96 21.62
CA LYS A 530 0.82 -5.18 20.81
C LYS A 530 1.00 -6.42 19.90
N MET A 531 2.17 -6.56 19.27
CA MET A 531 2.50 -7.74 18.47
C MET A 531 2.48 -9.03 19.30
N TYR A 532 2.86 -8.99 20.60
CA TYR A 532 2.72 -10.15 21.48
C TYR A 532 1.26 -10.57 21.71
N GLN A 533 0.32 -9.64 21.70
CA GLN A 533 -1.11 -9.95 21.75
C GLN A 533 -1.62 -10.54 20.42
N VAL A 534 -1.18 -9.96 19.30
CA VAL A 534 -1.66 -10.30 17.96
C VAL A 534 -1.04 -11.59 17.43
N VAL A 535 0.24 -11.83 17.68
CA VAL A 535 0.99 -12.98 17.13
C VAL A 535 1.33 -14.01 18.18
N GLY A 536 1.66 -13.55 19.39
CA GLY A 536 2.15 -14.35 20.51
C GLY A 536 3.47 -13.80 21.06
N ASN A 537 3.82 -14.24 22.24
CA ASN A 537 5.08 -13.87 22.91
C ASN A 537 6.14 -14.95 22.65
N PRO A 538 7.25 -14.68 21.94
CA PRO A 538 8.25 -15.69 21.57
C PRO A 538 8.94 -16.34 22.78
N ILE A 539 8.94 -15.69 23.95
CA ILE A 539 9.53 -16.24 25.17
C ILE A 539 8.54 -17.13 25.92
N ARG A 540 7.29 -16.65 26.09
CA ARG A 540 6.26 -17.38 26.87
C ARG A 540 5.56 -18.46 26.05
N GLU A 541 5.47 -18.28 24.73
CA GLU A 541 4.77 -19.15 23.79
C GLU A 541 5.75 -19.73 22.75
N ALA A 542 6.96 -20.15 23.22
CA ALA A 542 8.03 -20.63 22.35
C ALA A 542 7.61 -21.84 21.48
N GLU A 543 6.79 -22.75 21.99
CA GLU A 543 6.28 -23.89 21.21
C GLU A 543 5.34 -23.43 20.09
N LEU A 544 4.50 -22.42 20.31
CA LEU A 544 3.70 -21.82 19.23
C LEU A 544 4.61 -21.32 18.12
N PHE A 545 5.63 -20.50 18.48
CA PHE A 545 6.57 -19.93 17.51
C PHE A 545 7.35 -20.98 16.74
N LYS A 546 7.76 -22.05 17.40
CA LYS A 546 8.42 -23.18 16.77
C LYS A 546 7.49 -23.87 15.77
N ASN A 547 6.25 -24.11 16.16
CA ASN A 547 5.25 -24.81 15.34
C ASN A 547 4.84 -24.02 14.09
N ILE A 548 4.86 -22.67 14.14
CA ILE A 548 4.44 -21.82 13.02
C ILE A 548 5.62 -21.22 12.22
N SER A 549 6.89 -21.47 12.60
CA SER A 549 8.05 -20.97 11.84
C SER A 549 8.55 -22.01 10.84
N PRO A 550 8.51 -21.73 9.53
CA PRO A 550 8.88 -22.66 8.46
C PRO A 550 10.27 -23.30 8.63
N VAL A 551 11.24 -22.58 9.18
CA VAL A 551 12.63 -23.05 9.36
C VAL A 551 12.73 -24.32 10.21
N PHE A 552 11.77 -24.58 11.10
CA PHE A 552 11.76 -25.79 11.95
C PHE A 552 11.04 -26.98 11.28
N HIS A 553 10.42 -26.78 10.12
CA HIS A 553 9.62 -27.76 9.39
C HIS A 553 10.07 -27.97 7.95
N SER A 554 11.31 -27.57 7.64
CA SER A 554 11.90 -27.74 6.29
C SER A 554 11.98 -29.19 5.82
N ASP A 555 11.95 -30.16 6.75
CA ASP A 555 11.86 -31.59 6.50
C ASP A 555 10.50 -32.03 5.92
N LYS A 556 9.45 -31.24 6.11
CA LYS A 556 8.11 -31.52 5.58
C LYS A 556 7.90 -30.99 4.17
N VAL A 557 8.78 -30.12 3.67
CA VAL A 557 8.68 -29.57 2.31
C VAL A 557 8.90 -30.65 1.29
N LYS A 558 7.97 -30.78 0.33
CA LYS A 558 8.04 -31.78 -0.76
C LYS A 558 8.01 -31.14 -2.16
N ILE A 559 7.79 -29.84 -2.24
CA ILE A 559 7.61 -29.12 -3.49
C ILE A 559 8.78 -28.15 -3.73
N PRO A 560 9.09 -27.81 -5.00
CA PRO A 560 10.07 -26.80 -5.34
C PRO A 560 9.77 -25.44 -4.73
N VAL A 561 10.84 -24.72 -4.31
CA VAL A 561 10.73 -23.40 -3.69
C VAL A 561 11.62 -22.39 -4.44
N LEU A 562 11.05 -21.25 -4.83
CA LEU A 562 11.80 -20.06 -5.21
C LEU A 562 11.80 -19.09 -4.02
N LEU A 563 12.97 -18.76 -3.49
CA LEU A 563 13.14 -17.82 -2.40
C LEU A 563 13.89 -16.58 -2.89
N VAL A 564 13.34 -15.40 -2.62
CA VAL A 564 13.88 -14.10 -3.05
C VAL A 564 14.09 -13.21 -1.83
N GLN A 565 15.27 -12.59 -1.73
CA GLN A 565 15.67 -11.83 -0.55
C GLN A 565 16.46 -10.58 -0.92
N GLY A 566 16.13 -9.45 -0.29
CA GLY A 566 16.96 -8.24 -0.30
C GLY A 566 17.99 -8.25 0.83
N GLY A 567 19.25 -7.91 0.54
CA GLY A 567 20.34 -7.92 1.51
C GLY A 567 20.19 -6.86 2.61
N LYS A 568 19.44 -5.80 2.35
CA LYS A 568 19.18 -4.70 3.30
C LYS A 568 17.79 -4.79 3.97
N ASP A 569 17.06 -5.89 3.77
CA ASP A 569 15.78 -6.11 4.44
C ASP A 569 15.96 -6.17 5.94
N ARG A 570 15.22 -5.33 6.66
CA ARG A 570 15.28 -5.21 8.11
C ARG A 570 14.21 -6.03 8.84
N PHE A 571 13.32 -6.70 8.10
CA PHE A 571 12.20 -7.48 8.65
C PHE A 571 12.38 -8.98 8.42
N SER A 572 12.95 -9.39 7.31
CA SER A 572 13.32 -10.79 7.05
C SER A 572 14.84 -10.91 6.96
N SER A 573 15.40 -11.80 7.79
CA SER A 573 16.84 -11.95 7.91
C SER A 573 17.43 -12.77 6.77
N VAL A 574 18.47 -12.23 6.11
CA VAL A 574 19.27 -12.98 5.13
C VAL A 574 19.85 -14.26 5.73
N THR A 575 20.27 -14.21 7.01
CA THR A 575 20.79 -15.37 7.73
C THR A 575 19.76 -16.48 7.84
N ASP A 576 18.50 -16.14 8.17
CA ASP A 576 17.41 -17.12 8.27
C ASP A 576 17.02 -17.67 6.90
N ALA A 577 17.00 -16.82 5.87
CA ALA A 577 16.77 -17.25 4.50
C ALA A 577 17.84 -18.25 4.05
N ASN A 578 19.13 -17.94 4.28
CA ASN A 578 20.24 -18.83 3.99
C ASN A 578 20.13 -20.17 4.74
N GLN A 579 19.76 -20.13 6.03
CA GLN A 579 19.56 -21.33 6.83
C GLN A 579 18.44 -22.22 6.26
N PHE A 580 17.32 -21.61 5.89
CA PHE A 580 16.20 -22.35 5.30
C PHE A 580 16.57 -22.96 3.96
N VAL A 581 17.22 -22.20 3.06
CA VAL A 581 17.73 -22.69 1.77
C VAL A 581 18.69 -23.88 1.96
N GLN A 582 19.62 -23.77 2.92
CA GLN A 582 20.57 -24.88 3.20
C GLN A 582 19.85 -26.13 3.69
N LYS A 583 18.83 -26.00 4.54
CA LYS A 583 18.01 -27.12 5.01
C LYS A 583 17.24 -27.78 3.86
N LEU A 584 16.66 -27.01 2.95
CA LEU A 584 15.99 -27.55 1.76
C LEU A 584 16.96 -28.32 0.87
N LYS A 585 18.17 -27.78 0.62
CA LYS A 585 19.22 -28.48 -0.13
C LYS A 585 19.62 -29.80 0.52
N ASN A 586 19.79 -29.81 1.83
CA ASN A 586 20.14 -31.03 2.59
C ASN A 586 19.04 -32.09 2.53
N ASN A 587 17.78 -31.67 2.37
CA ASN A 587 16.61 -32.55 2.18
C ASN A 587 16.36 -32.92 0.71
N ASN A 588 17.28 -32.57 -0.23
CA ASN A 588 17.15 -32.76 -1.68
C ASN A 588 15.91 -32.11 -2.29
N ILE A 589 15.41 -31.03 -1.70
CA ILE A 589 14.31 -30.26 -2.27
C ILE A 589 14.85 -29.27 -3.31
N PRO A 590 14.27 -29.21 -4.52
CA PRO A 590 14.66 -28.22 -5.51
C PRO A 590 14.42 -26.81 -4.96
N VAL A 591 15.49 -26.04 -4.76
CA VAL A 591 15.41 -24.67 -4.27
C VAL A 591 16.20 -23.74 -5.18
N GLN A 592 15.55 -22.68 -5.65
CA GLN A 592 16.17 -21.55 -6.33
C GLN A 592 16.23 -20.37 -5.35
N TYR A 593 17.37 -19.69 -5.28
CA TYR A 593 17.56 -18.57 -4.34
C TYR A 593 18.12 -17.34 -5.05
N ILE A 594 17.40 -16.23 -4.95
CA ILE A 594 17.78 -14.93 -5.48
C ILE A 594 18.06 -13.99 -4.30
N LEU A 595 19.33 -13.66 -4.10
CA LEU A 595 19.76 -12.65 -3.13
C LEU A 595 20.28 -11.42 -3.87
N LYS A 596 19.78 -10.23 -3.52
CA LYS A 596 20.24 -8.94 -4.01
C LYS A 596 20.76 -8.12 -2.85
N GLU A 597 22.09 -8.13 -2.67
CA GLU A 597 22.78 -7.56 -1.48
C GLU A 597 22.51 -6.06 -1.28
N ASP A 598 22.26 -5.32 -2.34
CA ASP A 598 22.06 -3.88 -2.34
C ASP A 598 20.60 -3.44 -2.31
N GLU A 599 19.66 -4.39 -2.30
CA GLU A 599 18.22 -4.15 -2.27
C GLU A 599 17.61 -4.30 -0.87
N ASP A 600 16.54 -3.55 -0.67
CA ASP A 600 15.68 -3.60 0.51
C ASP A 600 14.66 -4.77 0.42
N ARG A 601 13.70 -4.83 1.35
CA ARG A 601 12.56 -5.75 1.36
C ARG A 601 11.82 -5.82 0.01
N THR A 602 11.72 -4.70 -0.71
CA THR A 602 11.19 -4.62 -2.07
C THR A 602 12.27 -4.07 -2.99
N PHE A 603 12.54 -4.76 -4.08
CA PHE A 603 13.53 -4.31 -5.07
C PHE A 603 13.09 -3.00 -5.71
N LYS A 604 14.03 -2.09 -5.88
CA LYS A 604 13.80 -0.73 -6.41
C LYS A 604 14.46 -0.50 -7.76
N ARG A 605 15.55 -1.22 -8.05
CA ARG A 605 16.24 -1.11 -9.32
C ARG A 605 15.50 -1.92 -10.36
N ASP A 606 15.16 -1.30 -11.48
CA ASP A 606 14.41 -1.93 -12.57
C ASP A 606 15.04 -3.25 -13.03
N GLU A 607 16.38 -3.32 -13.13
CA GLU A 607 17.11 -4.53 -13.49
C GLU A 607 16.86 -5.71 -12.52
N ASN A 608 16.78 -5.43 -11.21
CA ASN A 608 16.52 -6.43 -10.19
C ASN A 608 15.04 -6.83 -10.17
N VAL A 609 14.13 -5.86 -10.38
CA VAL A 609 12.70 -6.10 -10.51
C VAL A 609 12.43 -6.99 -11.74
N PHE A 610 12.95 -6.62 -12.90
CA PHE A 610 12.77 -7.42 -14.13
C PHE A 610 13.43 -8.79 -14.00
N GLY A 611 14.61 -8.88 -13.38
CA GLY A 611 15.28 -10.12 -13.07
C GLY A 611 14.43 -11.07 -12.24
N TYR A 612 13.78 -10.54 -11.18
CA TYR A 612 12.85 -11.32 -10.36
C TYR A 612 11.66 -11.86 -11.17
N TYR A 613 10.97 -11.00 -11.94
CA TYR A 613 9.79 -11.43 -12.69
C TYR A 613 10.13 -12.37 -13.85
N ASN A 614 11.31 -12.25 -14.47
CA ASN A 614 11.81 -13.24 -15.43
C ASN A 614 12.01 -14.63 -14.78
N GLU A 615 12.60 -14.68 -13.59
CA GLU A 615 12.79 -15.94 -12.88
C GLU A 615 11.47 -16.51 -12.34
N LEU A 616 10.55 -15.67 -11.90
CA LEU A 616 9.19 -16.06 -11.50
C LEU A 616 8.45 -16.72 -12.66
N GLU A 617 8.48 -16.08 -13.86
CA GLU A 617 7.86 -16.62 -15.08
C GLU A 617 8.41 -18.00 -15.44
N ARG A 618 9.73 -18.15 -15.48
CA ARG A 618 10.39 -19.43 -15.78
C ARG A 618 10.08 -20.50 -14.75
N PHE A 619 10.08 -20.13 -13.47
CA PHE A 619 9.81 -21.05 -12.37
C PHE A 619 8.37 -21.56 -12.42
N LEU A 620 7.40 -20.66 -12.59
CA LEU A 620 5.99 -21.03 -12.69
C LEU A 620 5.71 -21.88 -13.95
N ALA A 621 6.25 -21.50 -15.11
CA ALA A 621 6.08 -22.26 -16.35
C ALA A 621 6.55 -23.71 -16.18
N LYS A 622 7.76 -23.90 -15.64
CA LYS A 622 8.36 -25.23 -15.40
C LYS A 622 7.50 -26.15 -14.54
N TYR A 623 6.75 -25.63 -13.56
CA TYR A 623 6.04 -26.47 -12.60
C TYR A 623 4.51 -26.48 -12.78
N LEU A 624 3.97 -25.57 -13.58
CA LEU A 624 2.52 -25.47 -13.81
C LEU A 624 2.11 -25.71 -15.27
N ILE A 625 3.01 -25.54 -16.24
CA ILE A 625 2.69 -25.62 -17.68
C ILE A 625 3.40 -26.80 -18.33
N ASP A 626 4.73 -26.95 -18.12
CA ASP A 626 5.57 -28.01 -18.65
C ASP A 626 5.37 -29.36 -17.90
#